data_c2e077bb98a4f1dadb893f8e50bd71dc
#
_entry.id   c2e077bb98a4f1dadb893f8e50bd71dc
#
_cell.length_a   1.000
_cell.length_b   1.000
_cell.length_c   1.000
_cell.angle_alpha   90.00
_cell.angle_beta   90.00
_cell.angle_gamma   90.00
#
_symmetry.space_group_name_H-M   'P 1'
#
loop_
_entity.id
_entity.type
_entity.pdbx_description
1 polymer ?
#
loop_
_entity_poly.entity_id
_entity_poly.type
_entity_poly.pdbx_seq_one_letter_code
_entity_poly.pdbx_strand_id
1 'polypeptide(L)'
;RDSSTSRGLGDVYKRQFIGGSILATFTQGMTVGAVINGFSVTGRAYSGGPFDWLTVFNLFCGAGLVVAYALLGSTWLVMKSENALQQRMRRVSRTLLILLLVFIAAISLWTPLAQPAIAARWFTLPNLFFLLPVPALVVILSLCQWRCLKNPESHHLPFILTLGLIFLGFSGLGISIWPHIIPPSITLWQAAAPTQSQGFMLVGALLIIPVILVYTFWSYYVFRGKVQHGEGYH
;
A
#
# COMPACT_ATOMS: atom_id res chain seq x y z
N ARG A 1 26.31 -35.97 2.67
CA ARG A 1 25.98 -36.09 1.21
C ARG A 1 24.63 -35.53 0.78
N ASP A 2 23.92 -34.76 1.62
CA ASP A 2 22.55 -34.25 1.33
C ASP A 2 22.43 -32.73 1.23
N SER A 3 23.53 -31.99 1.12
CA SER A 3 23.49 -30.51 1.18
C SER A 3 23.12 -29.82 -0.14
N SER A 4 23.20 -30.48 -1.29
CA SER A 4 22.95 -29.84 -2.60
C SER A 4 21.47 -29.89 -2.99
N THR A 5 20.74 -30.96 -2.71
CA THR A 5 19.33 -31.13 -3.01
C THR A 5 18.43 -30.29 -2.10
N SER A 6 18.76 -30.17 -0.81
CA SER A 6 18.02 -29.34 0.14
C SER A 6 18.19 -27.84 -0.15
N ARG A 7 19.38 -27.41 -0.60
CA ARG A 7 19.62 -26.02 -1.06
C ARG A 7 18.80 -25.69 -2.31
N GLY A 8 18.73 -26.61 -3.28
CA GLY A 8 17.95 -26.42 -4.50
C GLY A 8 16.44 -26.27 -4.24
N LEU A 9 15.86 -27.10 -3.39
CA LEU A 9 14.46 -27.00 -2.97
C LEU A 9 14.19 -25.68 -2.23
N GLY A 10 15.06 -25.28 -1.29
CA GLY A 10 14.94 -24.01 -0.58
C GLY A 10 14.95 -22.79 -1.51
N ASP A 11 15.75 -22.82 -2.57
CA ASP A 11 15.81 -21.70 -3.55
C ASP A 11 14.56 -21.68 -4.44
N VAL A 12 13.98 -22.82 -4.80
CA VAL A 12 12.71 -22.90 -5.55
C VAL A 12 11.57 -22.30 -4.72
N TYR A 13 11.44 -22.70 -3.43
CA TYR A 13 10.43 -22.14 -2.53
C TYR A 13 10.57 -20.62 -2.35
N LYS A 14 11.80 -20.13 -2.17
CA LYS A 14 12.06 -18.68 -2.05
C LYS A 14 11.62 -17.93 -3.31
N ARG A 15 11.96 -18.42 -4.50
CA ARG A 15 11.58 -17.79 -5.77
C ARG A 15 10.07 -17.84 -5.99
N GLN A 16 9.41 -18.94 -5.68
CA GLN A 16 7.96 -19.07 -5.75
C GLN A 16 7.26 -18.12 -4.79
N PHE A 17 7.74 -18.00 -3.55
CA PHE A 17 7.19 -17.07 -2.57
C PHE A 17 7.34 -15.60 -3.03
N ILE A 18 8.54 -15.22 -3.51
CA ILE A 18 8.79 -13.88 -4.03
C ILE A 18 7.89 -13.59 -5.23
N GLY A 19 7.85 -14.48 -6.21
CA GLY A 19 7.03 -14.32 -7.41
C GLY A 19 5.54 -14.21 -7.09
N GLY A 20 5.02 -15.08 -6.21
CA GLY A 20 3.64 -15.05 -5.76
C GLY A 20 3.30 -13.75 -5.01
N SER A 21 4.18 -13.29 -4.13
CA SER A 21 3.99 -12.04 -3.37
C SER A 21 3.99 -10.80 -4.29
N ILE A 22 4.89 -10.74 -5.27
CA ILE A 22 4.93 -9.66 -6.25
C ILE A 22 3.66 -9.67 -7.11
N LEU A 23 3.24 -10.84 -7.59
CA LEU A 23 2.02 -10.97 -8.40
C LEU A 23 0.78 -10.57 -7.60
N ALA A 24 0.66 -11.03 -6.35
CA ALA A 24 -0.45 -10.67 -5.47
C ALA A 24 -0.49 -9.15 -5.20
N THR A 25 0.65 -8.53 -4.92
CA THR A 25 0.74 -7.08 -4.72
C THR A 25 0.40 -6.30 -6.00
N PHE A 26 0.90 -6.76 -7.14
CA PHE A 26 0.64 -6.14 -8.43
C PHE A 26 -0.86 -6.18 -8.78
N THR A 27 -1.50 -7.34 -8.65
CA THR A 27 -2.94 -7.50 -8.91
C THR A 27 -3.79 -6.70 -7.91
N GLN A 28 -3.37 -6.60 -6.65
CA GLN A 28 -4.02 -5.74 -5.66
C GLN A 28 -3.98 -4.27 -6.09
N GLY A 29 -2.83 -3.78 -6.56
CA GLY A 29 -2.71 -2.41 -7.09
C GLY A 29 -3.52 -2.18 -8.35
N MET A 30 -3.59 -3.17 -9.26
CA MET A 30 -4.48 -3.11 -10.43
C MET A 30 -5.95 -3.01 -10.03
N THR A 31 -6.37 -3.74 -9.00
CA THR A 31 -7.73 -3.67 -8.47
C THR A 31 -8.04 -2.26 -7.94
N VAL A 32 -7.10 -1.64 -7.23
CA VAL A 32 -7.25 -0.24 -6.78
C VAL A 32 -7.40 0.71 -7.98
N GLY A 33 -6.58 0.55 -9.01
CA GLY A 33 -6.70 1.32 -10.25
C GLY A 33 -8.07 1.14 -10.93
N ALA A 34 -8.55 -0.10 -11.01
CA ALA A 34 -9.85 -0.42 -11.58
C ALA A 34 -11.02 0.22 -10.79
N VAL A 35 -10.92 0.27 -9.46
CA VAL A 35 -11.90 0.98 -8.61
C VAL A 35 -11.89 2.48 -8.89
N ILE A 36 -10.73 3.10 -9.08
CA ILE A 36 -10.61 4.53 -9.43
C ILE A 36 -11.23 4.82 -10.80
N ASN A 37 -10.99 3.95 -11.79
CA ASN A 37 -11.57 4.09 -13.13
C ASN A 37 -13.09 3.88 -13.13
N GLY A 38 -13.62 3.19 -12.14
CA GLY A 38 -15.02 2.78 -12.10
C GLY A 38 -15.32 1.59 -13.01
N PHE A 39 -16.54 1.08 -12.86
CA PHE A 39 -17.03 -0.07 -13.63
C PHE A 39 -18.33 0.29 -14.31
N SER A 40 -18.55 -0.26 -15.52
CA SER A 40 -19.84 -0.16 -16.20
C SER A 40 -20.86 -1.05 -15.50
N VAL A 41 -21.90 -0.44 -14.93
CA VAL A 41 -22.95 -1.13 -14.15
C VAL A 41 -24.31 -0.80 -14.73
N THR A 42 -25.13 -1.82 -15.01
CA THR A 42 -26.52 -1.68 -15.38
C THR A 42 -27.40 -2.29 -14.29
N GLY A 43 -28.11 -1.45 -13.56
CA GLY A 43 -28.81 -1.86 -12.34
C GLY A 43 -27.85 -2.28 -11.23
N ARG A 44 -27.83 -3.57 -10.89
CA ARG A 44 -26.91 -4.16 -9.88
C ARG A 44 -25.90 -5.16 -10.49
N ALA A 45 -25.86 -5.25 -11.80
CA ALA A 45 -25.00 -6.19 -12.51
C ALA A 45 -23.88 -5.45 -13.26
N TYR A 46 -22.70 -6.07 -13.29
CA TYR A 46 -21.61 -5.62 -14.13
C TYR A 46 -21.98 -5.79 -15.61
N SER A 47 -21.86 -4.74 -16.41
CA SER A 47 -22.21 -4.71 -17.84
C SER A 47 -21.00 -4.53 -18.76
N GLY A 48 -19.79 -4.55 -18.22
CA GLY A 48 -18.56 -4.41 -18.98
C GLY A 48 -18.03 -5.73 -19.58
N GLY A 49 -16.91 -5.62 -20.29
CA GLY A 49 -16.22 -6.77 -20.88
C GLY A 49 -15.29 -7.48 -19.89
N PRO A 50 -14.83 -8.71 -20.20
CA PRO A 50 -13.98 -9.50 -19.31
C PRO A 50 -12.58 -8.90 -19.09
N PHE A 51 -12.13 -7.95 -19.92
CA PHE A 51 -10.81 -7.33 -19.86
C PHE A 51 -10.82 -5.83 -19.57
N ASP A 52 -11.95 -5.25 -19.18
CA ASP A 52 -12.07 -3.81 -18.86
C ASP A 52 -11.16 -3.38 -17.71
N TRP A 53 -10.78 -4.32 -16.85
CA TRP A 53 -9.83 -4.11 -15.76
C TRP A 53 -8.36 -4.00 -16.26
N LEU A 54 -8.06 -4.43 -17.52
CA LEU A 54 -6.70 -4.44 -18.08
C LEU A 54 -6.42 -3.14 -18.83
N THR A 55 -6.33 -2.03 -18.11
CA THR A 55 -5.97 -0.72 -18.65
C THR A 55 -4.53 -0.35 -18.29
N VAL A 56 -3.92 0.53 -19.09
CA VAL A 56 -2.57 1.05 -18.82
C VAL A 56 -2.51 1.72 -17.43
N PHE A 57 -3.57 2.44 -17.04
CA PHE A 57 -3.67 3.07 -15.74
C PHE A 57 -3.65 2.04 -14.60
N ASN A 58 -4.42 0.95 -14.73
CA ASN A 58 -4.48 -0.11 -13.72
C ASN A 58 -3.14 -0.85 -13.58
N LEU A 59 -2.47 -1.14 -14.71
CA LEU A 59 -1.12 -1.71 -14.72
C LEU A 59 -0.13 -0.79 -14.01
N PHE A 60 -0.24 0.52 -14.25
CA PHE A 60 0.61 1.52 -13.61
C PHE A 60 0.36 1.60 -12.10
N CYS A 61 -0.90 1.55 -11.66
CA CYS A 61 -1.25 1.45 -10.24
C CYS A 61 -0.69 0.16 -9.60
N GLY A 62 -0.74 -0.95 -10.32
CA GLY A 62 -0.12 -2.23 -9.90
C GLY A 62 1.37 -2.09 -9.64
N ALA A 63 2.10 -1.51 -10.59
CA ALA A 63 3.54 -1.27 -10.45
C ALA A 63 3.85 -0.30 -9.29
N GLY A 64 3.04 0.76 -9.13
CA GLY A 64 3.18 1.71 -8.03
C GLY A 64 3.02 1.06 -6.65
N LEU A 65 2.06 0.14 -6.49
CA LEU A 65 1.87 -0.57 -5.23
C LEU A 65 3.03 -1.53 -4.92
N VAL A 66 3.59 -2.20 -5.94
CA VAL A 66 4.81 -3.02 -5.77
C VAL A 66 5.98 -2.18 -5.26
N VAL A 67 6.17 -0.99 -5.81
CA VAL A 67 7.21 -0.05 -5.34
C VAL A 67 6.95 0.40 -3.91
N ALA A 68 5.70 0.70 -3.54
CA ALA A 68 5.32 1.08 -2.17
C ALA A 68 5.64 -0.02 -1.16
N TYR A 69 5.29 -1.27 -1.46
CA TYR A 69 5.57 -2.40 -0.57
C TYR A 69 7.06 -2.77 -0.54
N ALA A 70 7.78 -2.61 -1.66
CA ALA A 70 9.24 -2.75 -1.67
C ALA A 70 9.93 -1.69 -0.80
N LEU A 71 9.43 -0.44 -0.81
CA LEU A 71 9.92 0.61 0.09
C LEU A 71 9.63 0.26 1.55
N LEU A 72 8.43 -0.23 1.86
CA LEU A 72 8.07 -0.66 3.21
C LEU A 72 9.00 -1.79 3.70
N GLY A 73 9.21 -2.82 2.87
CA GLY A 73 10.12 -3.92 3.19
C GLY A 73 11.57 -3.48 3.34
N SER A 74 12.07 -2.59 2.47
CA SER A 74 13.44 -2.10 2.56
C SER A 74 13.67 -1.22 3.80
N THR A 75 12.71 -0.38 4.19
CA THR A 75 12.78 0.43 5.41
C THR A 75 12.61 -0.42 6.68
N TRP A 76 11.82 -1.50 6.63
CA TRP A 76 11.77 -2.51 7.68
C TRP A 76 13.14 -3.17 7.88
N LEU A 77 13.83 -3.53 6.79
CA LEU A 77 15.18 -4.09 6.88
C LEU A 77 16.19 -3.08 7.42
N VAL A 78 16.06 -1.78 7.12
CA VAL A 78 16.88 -0.74 7.77
C VAL A 78 16.71 -0.75 9.28
N MET A 79 15.51 -1.01 9.77
CA MET A 79 15.22 -1.06 11.21
C MET A 79 15.74 -2.35 11.88
N LYS A 80 15.68 -3.50 11.18
CA LYS A 80 15.96 -4.82 11.74
C LYS A 80 17.36 -5.35 11.48
N SER A 81 18.11 -4.78 10.51
CA SER A 81 19.45 -5.22 10.17
C SER A 81 20.53 -4.27 10.68
N GLU A 82 21.80 -4.72 10.58
CA GLU A 82 22.98 -3.98 10.98
C GLU A 82 24.02 -3.96 9.85
N ASN A 83 25.05 -3.11 10.01
CA ASN A 83 26.24 -3.07 9.17
C ASN A 83 25.98 -2.91 7.65
N ALA A 84 26.63 -3.75 6.84
CA ALA A 84 26.61 -3.64 5.37
C ALA A 84 25.20 -3.81 4.77
N LEU A 85 24.38 -4.71 5.33
CA LEU A 85 23.01 -4.93 4.85
C LEU A 85 22.15 -3.70 5.09
N GLN A 86 22.23 -3.09 6.27
CA GLN A 86 21.49 -1.87 6.60
C GLN A 86 21.86 -0.73 5.65
N GLN A 87 23.18 -0.53 5.39
CA GLN A 87 23.62 0.51 4.47
C GLN A 87 23.14 0.28 3.03
N ARG A 88 23.14 -0.99 2.59
CA ARG A 88 22.59 -1.37 1.29
C ARG A 88 21.11 -1.06 1.21
N MET A 89 20.33 -1.42 2.25
CA MET A 89 18.89 -1.17 2.29
C MET A 89 18.57 0.32 2.32
N ARG A 90 19.35 1.16 3.00
CA ARG A 90 19.22 2.62 2.95
C ARG A 90 19.38 3.18 1.52
N ARG A 91 20.32 2.64 0.74
CA ARG A 91 20.49 3.05 -0.67
C ARG A 91 19.30 2.62 -1.52
N VAL A 92 18.85 1.37 -1.37
CA VAL A 92 17.69 0.84 -2.06
C VAL A 92 16.43 1.65 -1.71
N SER A 93 16.20 1.93 -0.42
CA SER A 93 15.06 2.73 0.04
C SER A 93 15.05 4.14 -0.56
N ARG A 94 16.20 4.78 -0.77
CA ARG A 94 16.26 6.11 -1.43
C ARG A 94 15.80 6.03 -2.88
N THR A 95 16.24 5.03 -3.62
CA THR A 95 15.80 4.83 -5.02
C THR A 95 14.31 4.51 -5.08
N LEU A 96 13.83 3.62 -4.20
CA LEU A 96 12.40 3.27 -4.13
C LEU A 96 11.52 4.45 -3.71
N LEU A 97 12.00 5.34 -2.83
CA LEU A 97 11.29 6.56 -2.47
C LEU A 97 11.11 7.48 -3.68
N ILE A 98 12.17 7.70 -4.46
CA ILE A 98 12.08 8.51 -5.69
C ILE A 98 11.07 7.88 -6.66
N LEU A 99 11.18 6.56 -6.90
CA LEU A 99 10.25 5.84 -7.77
C LEU A 99 8.80 5.96 -7.27
N LEU A 100 8.57 5.80 -5.97
CA LEU A 100 7.25 5.96 -5.38
C LEU A 100 6.69 7.36 -5.60
N LEU A 101 7.51 8.40 -5.41
CA LEU A 101 7.09 9.79 -5.66
C LEU A 101 6.74 10.04 -7.12
N VAL A 102 7.48 9.44 -8.06
CA VAL A 102 7.15 9.49 -9.49
C VAL A 102 5.80 8.84 -9.75
N PHE A 103 5.54 7.64 -9.18
CA PHE A 103 4.24 6.98 -9.29
C PHE A 103 3.11 7.81 -8.68
N ILE A 104 3.31 8.35 -7.48
CA ILE A 104 2.31 9.20 -6.82
C ILE A 104 2.02 10.43 -7.68
N ALA A 105 3.03 11.13 -8.18
CA ALA A 105 2.86 12.30 -9.03
C ALA A 105 2.12 11.95 -10.32
N ALA A 106 2.52 10.88 -11.00
CA ALA A 106 1.89 10.45 -12.24
C ALA A 106 0.42 10.05 -12.04
N ILE A 107 0.10 9.26 -11.00
CA ILE A 107 -1.28 8.87 -10.68
C ILE A 107 -2.11 10.09 -10.28
N SER A 108 -1.54 10.99 -9.47
CA SER A 108 -2.23 12.21 -9.01
C SER A 108 -2.54 13.19 -10.14
N LEU A 109 -1.71 13.22 -11.20
CA LEU A 109 -1.97 14.03 -12.39
C LEU A 109 -2.94 13.32 -13.35
N TRP A 110 -2.80 12.01 -13.50
CA TRP A 110 -3.63 11.24 -14.43
C TRP A 110 -5.07 11.13 -13.96
N THR A 111 -5.30 10.89 -12.66
CA THR A 111 -6.64 10.67 -12.11
C THR A 111 -7.63 11.80 -12.39
N PRO A 112 -7.30 13.09 -12.14
CA PRO A 112 -8.21 14.20 -12.48
C PRO A 112 -8.46 14.35 -13.98
N LEU A 113 -7.50 14.01 -14.83
CA LEU A 113 -7.65 14.06 -16.28
C LEU A 113 -8.58 12.95 -16.80
N ALA A 114 -8.52 11.76 -16.19
CA ALA A 114 -9.37 10.63 -16.55
C ALA A 114 -10.77 10.70 -15.93
N GLN A 115 -10.90 11.32 -14.75
CA GLN A 115 -12.14 11.33 -13.96
C GLN A 115 -12.55 12.76 -13.57
N PRO A 116 -13.40 13.45 -14.38
CA PRO A 116 -13.80 14.82 -14.11
C PRO A 116 -14.50 15.02 -12.76
N ALA A 117 -15.20 14.00 -12.25
CA ALA A 117 -15.85 14.04 -10.93
C ALA A 117 -14.83 14.15 -9.80
N ILE A 118 -13.67 13.49 -9.91
CA ILE A 118 -12.57 13.60 -8.95
C ILE A 118 -11.91 14.97 -9.09
N ALA A 119 -11.69 15.45 -10.32
CA ALA A 119 -11.17 16.78 -10.58
C ALA A 119 -12.04 17.88 -9.94
N ALA A 120 -13.36 17.81 -10.13
CA ALA A 120 -14.30 18.74 -9.51
C ALA A 120 -14.23 18.71 -7.98
N ARG A 121 -14.05 17.54 -7.38
CA ARG A 121 -13.92 17.41 -5.92
C ARG A 121 -12.66 18.07 -5.39
N TRP A 122 -11.52 17.85 -6.05
CA TRP A 122 -10.22 18.35 -5.57
C TRP A 122 -9.99 19.82 -5.83
N PHE A 123 -10.47 20.33 -6.97
CA PHE A 123 -10.12 21.69 -7.46
C PHE A 123 -11.21 22.73 -7.29
N THR A 124 -12.41 22.38 -6.73
CA THR A 124 -13.44 23.38 -6.42
C THR A 124 -13.24 23.98 -5.03
N LEU A 125 -13.56 25.24 -4.88
CA LEU A 125 -13.61 25.91 -3.58
C LEU A 125 -14.92 25.57 -2.86
N PRO A 126 -14.91 25.33 -1.52
CA PRO A 126 -13.79 25.42 -0.58
C PRO A 126 -12.96 24.11 -0.44
N ASN A 127 -13.31 23.04 -1.17
CA ASN A 127 -12.72 21.71 -1.02
C ASN A 127 -11.19 21.72 -1.20
N LEU A 128 -10.68 22.54 -2.14
CA LEU A 128 -9.25 22.68 -2.39
C LEU A 128 -8.47 22.96 -1.09
N PHE A 129 -8.96 23.88 -0.24
CA PHE A 129 -8.27 24.21 1.01
C PHE A 129 -8.30 23.07 2.03
N PHE A 130 -9.40 22.31 2.09
CA PHE A 130 -9.51 21.16 3.01
C PHE A 130 -8.70 19.95 2.55
N LEU A 131 -8.45 19.79 1.26
CA LEU A 131 -7.76 18.64 0.70
C LEU A 131 -6.26 18.91 0.46
N LEU A 132 -5.86 20.17 0.31
CA LEU A 132 -4.46 20.59 0.13
C LEU A 132 -3.48 20.04 1.20
N PRO A 133 -3.86 19.86 2.47
CA PRO A 133 -2.98 19.25 3.47
C PRO A 133 -2.48 17.85 3.08
N VAL A 134 -3.25 17.06 2.34
CA VAL A 134 -2.85 15.69 1.95
C VAL A 134 -1.59 15.69 1.07
N PRO A 135 -1.55 16.36 -0.09
CA PRO A 135 -0.33 16.45 -0.90
C PRO A 135 0.81 17.19 -0.18
N ALA A 136 0.50 18.21 0.63
CA ALA A 136 1.50 18.91 1.42
C ALA A 136 2.20 17.97 2.43
N LEU A 137 1.43 17.14 3.13
CA LEU A 137 1.97 16.14 4.05
C LEU A 137 2.79 15.07 3.30
N VAL A 138 2.38 14.64 2.11
CA VAL A 138 3.19 13.71 1.29
C VAL A 138 4.56 14.32 1.00
N VAL A 139 4.64 15.60 0.62
CA VAL A 139 5.91 16.28 0.38
C VAL A 139 6.73 16.37 1.67
N ILE A 140 6.13 16.79 2.78
CA ILE A 140 6.82 16.92 4.07
C ILE A 140 7.38 15.56 4.53
N LEU A 141 6.56 14.51 4.55
CA LEU A 141 6.99 13.18 4.97
C LEU A 141 8.09 12.62 4.05
N SER A 142 7.99 12.87 2.75
CA SER A 142 9.01 12.44 1.78
C SER A 142 10.35 13.13 1.99
N LEU A 143 10.35 14.44 2.26
CA LEU A 143 11.55 15.19 2.58
C LEU A 143 12.16 14.75 3.92
N CYS A 144 11.34 14.53 4.93
CA CYS A 144 11.78 13.97 6.21
C CYS A 144 12.39 12.58 6.02
N GLN A 145 11.74 11.71 5.26
CA GLN A 145 12.24 10.37 4.97
C GLN A 145 13.56 10.39 4.21
N TRP A 146 13.69 11.28 3.22
CA TRP A 146 14.95 11.45 2.50
C TRP A 146 16.11 11.85 3.43
N ARG A 147 15.86 12.79 4.36
CA ARG A 147 16.85 13.19 5.39
C ARG A 147 17.18 12.03 6.34
N CYS A 148 16.16 11.32 6.83
CA CYS A 148 16.36 10.17 7.73
C CYS A 148 17.14 9.03 7.06
N LEU A 149 16.93 8.76 5.78
CA LEU A 149 17.68 7.74 5.03
C LEU A 149 19.14 8.13 4.79
N LYS A 150 19.49 9.41 4.90
CA LYS A 150 20.88 9.88 4.87
C LYS A 150 21.58 9.81 6.23
N ASN A 151 20.81 9.91 7.33
CA ASN A 151 21.35 9.86 8.69
C ASN A 151 21.54 8.41 9.16
N PRO A 152 22.78 7.96 9.49
CA PRO A 152 23.06 6.60 9.94
C PRO A 152 22.35 6.23 11.25
N GLU A 153 22.12 7.20 12.14
CA GLU A 153 21.52 6.97 13.46
C GLU A 153 20.01 6.73 13.42
N SER A 154 19.36 7.09 12.31
CA SER A 154 17.91 6.97 12.18
C SER A 154 17.51 5.54 11.76
N HIS A 155 17.14 4.69 12.72
CA HIS A 155 16.82 3.28 12.45
C HIS A 155 15.31 3.03 12.26
N HIS A 156 14.47 3.58 13.14
CA HIS A 156 13.02 3.33 13.16
C HIS A 156 12.23 4.33 12.30
N LEU A 157 12.68 5.57 12.27
CA LEU A 157 11.95 6.67 11.64
C LEU A 157 11.67 6.47 10.15
N PRO A 158 12.59 5.93 9.32
CA PRO A 158 12.31 5.65 7.91
C PRO A 158 11.11 4.72 7.70
N PHE A 159 10.94 3.71 8.55
CA PHE A 159 9.81 2.79 8.48
C PHE A 159 8.49 3.47 8.85
N ILE A 160 8.48 4.24 9.94
CA ILE A 160 7.29 4.99 10.39
C ILE A 160 6.85 6.01 9.34
N LEU A 161 7.79 6.72 8.73
CA LEU A 161 7.50 7.69 7.67
C LEU A 161 6.95 6.99 6.41
N THR A 162 7.43 5.80 6.08
CA THR A 162 6.87 4.99 4.99
C THR A 162 5.43 4.58 5.28
N LEU A 163 5.13 4.13 6.51
CA LEU A 163 3.75 3.85 6.92
C LEU A 163 2.86 5.09 6.80
N GLY A 164 3.38 6.26 7.21
CA GLY A 164 2.67 7.54 7.04
C GLY A 164 2.37 7.87 5.57
N LEU A 165 3.32 7.66 4.66
CA LEU A 165 3.12 7.87 3.23
C LEU A 165 2.07 6.92 2.64
N ILE A 166 2.10 5.64 3.03
CA ILE A 166 1.09 4.66 2.61
C ILE A 166 -0.30 5.05 3.14
N PHE A 167 -0.38 5.44 4.42
CA PHE A 167 -1.62 5.90 5.03
C PHE A 167 -2.20 7.13 4.33
N LEU A 168 -1.35 8.12 3.97
CA LEU A 168 -1.80 9.28 3.20
C LEU A 168 -2.28 8.91 1.80
N GLY A 169 -1.63 7.93 1.14
CA GLY A 169 -2.09 7.40 -0.13
C GLY A 169 -3.50 6.80 -0.04
N PHE A 170 -3.74 5.96 0.96
CA PHE A 170 -5.07 5.39 1.22
C PHE A 170 -6.10 6.46 1.60
N SER A 171 -5.73 7.42 2.42
CA SER A 171 -6.63 8.52 2.81
C SER A 171 -7.00 9.37 1.60
N GLY A 172 -6.02 9.73 0.76
CA GLY A 172 -6.26 10.45 -0.49
C GLY A 172 -7.16 9.70 -1.46
N LEU A 173 -6.99 8.38 -1.58
CA LEU A 173 -7.88 7.53 -2.36
C LEU A 173 -9.30 7.56 -1.78
N GLY A 174 -9.47 7.30 -0.47
CA GLY A 174 -10.77 7.31 0.19
C GLY A 174 -11.51 8.64 -0.01
N ILE A 175 -10.82 9.77 0.14
CA ILE A 175 -11.38 11.11 -0.10
C ILE A 175 -11.79 11.27 -1.57
N SER A 176 -10.98 10.78 -2.50
CA SER A 176 -11.24 10.94 -3.94
C SER A 176 -12.48 10.19 -4.40
N ILE A 177 -12.70 8.97 -3.90
CA ILE A 177 -13.84 8.14 -4.31
C ILE A 177 -15.12 8.37 -3.49
N TRP A 178 -15.02 8.96 -2.29
CA TRP A 178 -16.16 9.23 -1.42
C TRP A 178 -17.25 10.03 -2.18
N PRO A 179 -18.56 9.74 -2.04
CA PRO A 179 -19.17 8.69 -1.22
C PRO A 179 -19.40 7.35 -1.96
N HIS A 180 -18.76 7.18 -3.12
CA HIS A 180 -18.96 6.01 -3.97
C HIS A 180 -18.06 4.84 -3.53
N ILE A 181 -18.61 3.64 -3.57
CA ILE A 181 -17.83 2.39 -3.47
C ILE A 181 -17.40 1.94 -4.87
N ILE A 182 -18.22 2.22 -5.88
CA ILE A 182 -17.91 2.05 -7.31
C ILE A 182 -18.18 3.40 -8.01
N PRO A 183 -17.15 4.22 -8.22
CA PRO A 183 -17.32 5.49 -8.93
C PRO A 183 -17.73 5.27 -10.40
N PRO A 184 -18.54 6.15 -10.97
CA PRO A 184 -19.38 7.15 -10.33
C PRO A 184 -20.78 6.61 -9.96
N SER A 185 -21.05 5.32 -10.17
CA SER A 185 -22.39 4.75 -10.30
C SER A 185 -23.03 4.31 -8.96
N ILE A 186 -22.26 3.78 -8.01
CA ILE A 186 -22.82 3.18 -6.79
C ILE A 186 -22.21 3.83 -5.55
N THR A 187 -23.08 4.41 -4.70
CA THR A 187 -22.70 4.97 -3.42
C THR A 187 -22.59 3.90 -2.34
N LEU A 188 -21.89 4.21 -1.24
CA LEU A 188 -21.74 3.36 -0.06
C LEU A 188 -23.10 2.94 0.51
N TRP A 189 -24.06 3.86 0.55
CA TRP A 189 -25.41 3.60 1.07
C TRP A 189 -26.24 2.67 0.17
N GLN A 190 -26.10 2.80 -1.14
CA GLN A 190 -26.76 1.91 -2.12
C GLN A 190 -26.20 0.48 -2.10
N ALA A 191 -24.90 0.35 -1.81
CA ALA A 191 -24.24 -0.94 -1.71
C ALA A 191 -24.41 -1.59 -0.33
N ALA A 192 -24.84 -0.84 0.68
CA ALA A 192 -24.95 -1.33 2.05
C ALA A 192 -25.88 -2.54 2.16
N ALA A 193 -25.43 -3.55 2.89
CA ALA A 193 -26.22 -4.72 3.23
C ALA A 193 -27.40 -4.34 4.17
N PRO A 194 -28.45 -5.17 4.29
CA PRO A 194 -29.53 -4.95 5.26
C PRO A 194 -28.99 -4.81 6.68
N THR A 195 -29.64 -3.97 7.50
CA THR A 195 -29.18 -3.59 8.85
C THR A 195 -28.93 -4.81 9.76
N GLN A 196 -29.73 -5.87 9.60
CA GLN A 196 -29.58 -7.11 10.37
C GLN A 196 -28.25 -7.81 10.05
N SER A 197 -27.88 -7.89 8.76
CA SER A 197 -26.60 -8.48 8.33
C SER A 197 -25.43 -7.63 8.80
N GLN A 198 -25.54 -6.30 8.74
CA GLN A 198 -24.51 -5.40 9.24
C GLN A 198 -24.35 -5.55 10.76
N GLY A 199 -25.44 -5.67 11.53
CA GLY A 199 -25.40 -5.88 12.97
C GLY A 199 -24.69 -7.19 13.34
N PHE A 200 -24.99 -8.28 12.65
CA PHE A 200 -24.32 -9.56 12.86
C PHE A 200 -22.82 -9.49 12.56
N MET A 201 -22.42 -8.88 11.42
CA MET A 201 -21.04 -8.68 11.07
C MET A 201 -20.30 -7.80 12.08
N LEU A 202 -20.97 -6.76 12.61
CA LEU A 202 -20.39 -5.85 13.60
C LEU A 202 -20.04 -6.60 14.89
N VAL A 203 -20.92 -7.48 15.38
CA VAL A 203 -20.66 -8.30 16.58
C VAL A 203 -19.44 -9.18 16.36
N GLY A 204 -19.37 -9.89 15.21
CA GLY A 204 -18.20 -10.71 14.86
C GLY A 204 -16.91 -9.89 14.77
N ALA A 205 -16.95 -8.72 14.13
CA ALA A 205 -15.81 -7.83 14.00
C ALA A 205 -15.33 -7.28 15.36
N LEU A 206 -16.24 -6.87 16.23
CA LEU A 206 -15.91 -6.38 17.58
C LEU A 206 -15.26 -7.44 18.47
N LEU A 207 -15.55 -8.71 18.25
CA LEU A 207 -14.90 -9.81 18.98
C LEU A 207 -13.54 -10.17 18.38
N ILE A 208 -13.46 -10.30 17.06
CA ILE A 208 -12.28 -10.85 16.38
C ILE A 208 -11.18 -9.78 16.23
N ILE A 209 -11.53 -8.55 15.86
CA ILE A 209 -10.53 -7.50 15.58
C ILE A 209 -9.67 -7.18 16.82
N PRO A 210 -10.21 -6.97 18.03
CA PRO A 210 -9.39 -6.74 19.22
C PRO A 210 -8.42 -7.88 19.49
N VAL A 211 -8.86 -9.14 19.34
CA VAL A 211 -8.02 -10.32 19.56
C VAL A 211 -6.85 -10.33 18.57
N ILE A 212 -7.12 -10.08 17.29
CA ILE A 212 -6.08 -9.99 16.25
C ILE A 212 -5.09 -8.86 16.56
N LEU A 213 -5.60 -7.69 16.94
CA LEU A 213 -4.75 -6.53 17.27
C LEU A 213 -3.85 -6.80 18.47
N VAL A 214 -4.40 -7.37 19.54
CA VAL A 214 -3.62 -7.75 20.74
C VAL A 214 -2.56 -8.79 20.39
N TYR A 215 -2.92 -9.84 19.66
CA TYR A 215 -1.97 -10.86 19.21
C TYR A 215 -0.87 -10.27 18.33
N THR A 216 -1.23 -9.43 17.37
CA THR A 216 -0.28 -8.78 16.47
C THR A 216 0.66 -7.88 17.26
N PHE A 217 0.12 -7.02 18.14
CA PHE A 217 0.93 -6.15 18.98
C PHE A 217 1.91 -6.96 19.84
N TRP A 218 1.42 -8.03 20.48
CA TRP A 218 2.24 -8.91 21.31
C TRP A 218 3.35 -9.58 20.52
N SER A 219 3.04 -10.08 19.35
CA SER A 219 4.01 -10.71 18.45
C SER A 219 5.14 -9.72 18.07
N TYR A 220 4.79 -8.51 17.64
CA TYR A 220 5.79 -7.46 17.34
C TYR A 220 6.58 -7.02 18.56
N TYR A 221 5.97 -7.01 19.74
CA TYR A 221 6.64 -6.66 20.98
C TYR A 221 7.68 -7.70 21.39
N VAL A 222 7.35 -8.98 21.27
CA VAL A 222 8.27 -10.10 21.60
C VAL A 222 9.46 -10.11 20.64
N PHE A 223 9.24 -9.93 19.33
CA PHE A 223 10.29 -9.95 18.31
C PHE A 223 10.85 -8.57 17.97
N ARG A 224 10.89 -7.64 18.91
CA ARG A 224 11.30 -6.26 18.69
C ARG A 224 12.80 -6.03 18.47
N GLY A 225 13.68 -7.00 18.76
CA GLY A 225 15.14 -6.89 18.65
C GLY A 225 15.64 -6.73 17.19
N LYS A 226 16.91 -6.35 17.04
CA LYS A 226 17.65 -6.46 15.78
C LYS A 226 18.20 -7.88 15.64
N VAL A 227 18.27 -8.37 14.41
CA VAL A 227 18.91 -9.68 14.10
C VAL A 227 20.42 -9.50 14.17
N GLN A 228 21.08 -10.18 15.11
CA GLN A 228 22.54 -10.18 15.25
C GLN A 228 23.19 -11.20 14.33
N HIS A 229 24.42 -10.89 13.84
CA HIS A 229 25.21 -11.85 13.09
C HIS A 229 25.63 -13.00 14.01
N GLY A 230 25.14 -14.22 13.73
CA GLY A 230 25.43 -15.43 14.49
C GLY A 230 24.21 -16.14 15.07
N GLU A 231 23.04 -15.52 15.14
CA GLU A 231 21.78 -16.17 15.48
C GLU A 231 21.15 -16.83 14.24
N GLY A 232 21.85 -17.81 13.65
CA GLY A 232 21.27 -18.71 12.66
C GLY A 232 20.63 -19.89 13.38
N TYR A 233 19.47 -20.33 12.93
CA TYR A 233 18.91 -21.62 13.34
C TYR A 233 19.94 -22.73 13.00
N HIS A 234 20.48 -23.36 14.05
CA HIS A 234 21.26 -24.59 13.96
C HIS A 234 20.34 -25.78 13.81
#